data_bc74c10c87ab8a54b7dfe898106a92b1
#
_entry.id   bc74c10c87ab8a54b7dfe898106a92b1
#
_cell.length_a   1.000
_cell.length_b   1.000
_cell.length_c   1.000
_cell.angle_alpha   90.00
_cell.angle_beta   90.00
_cell.angle_gamma   90.00
#
_symmetry.space_group_name_H-M   'P 1'
#
loop_
_entity.id
_entity.type
_entity.pdbx_description
1 polymer ?
#
loop_
_entity_poly.entity_id
_entity_poly.type
_entity_poly.pdbx_seq_one_letter_code
_entity_poly.pdbx_strand_id
1 'polypeptide(L)'
;SSRYYSKEATQRYAQYDPEKARRLLDEAGLVDSDGDGIRELDDGSPFVFTVDVIPGMGVDVCQLVADYWRAVGIDANLNIALRDIVFPKWSNGEFEIFWWWSWSDDSIAKREQWGIVGPNQPVWHRNAATEGPDWLHEATRLIEEVGTTVDTAVVRKNMIRIRDLHAEHMPLLIPGFAYHVWGASTRLGNVPAESTTADGYRGWSRPIFHEQLYIRSQ
;
A
#
# COMPACT_ATOMS: atom_id res chain seq x y z
N SER A 1 -10.73 -7.28 -11.39
CA SER A 1 -9.27 -7.40 -11.17
C SER A 1 -8.54 -6.45 -12.10
N SER A 2 -7.36 -5.98 -11.68
CA SER A 2 -6.48 -5.14 -12.50
C SER A 2 -6.17 -5.81 -13.85
N ARG A 3 -6.05 -5.00 -14.91
CA ARG A 3 -5.59 -5.46 -16.23
C ARG A 3 -4.12 -5.90 -16.23
N TYR A 4 -3.39 -5.57 -15.18
CA TYR A 4 -1.98 -5.93 -14.95
C TYR A 4 -1.83 -7.02 -13.89
N TYR A 5 -2.92 -7.66 -13.48
CA TYR A 5 -2.89 -8.70 -12.45
C TYR A 5 -1.92 -9.84 -12.82
N SER A 6 -1.17 -10.27 -11.82
CA SER A 6 -0.35 -11.48 -11.84
C SER A 6 -0.57 -12.26 -10.56
N LYS A 7 -0.95 -13.53 -10.69
CA LYS A 7 -1.09 -14.41 -9.53
C LYS A 7 0.25 -14.59 -8.83
N GLU A 8 1.34 -14.73 -9.57
CA GLU A 8 2.68 -14.89 -9.02
C GLU A 8 3.11 -13.66 -8.21
N ALA A 9 2.98 -12.46 -8.80
CA ALA A 9 3.31 -11.21 -8.11
C ALA A 9 2.46 -11.01 -6.84
N THR A 10 1.16 -11.36 -6.89
CA THR A 10 0.25 -11.23 -5.75
C THR A 10 0.56 -12.23 -4.63
N GLN A 11 1.08 -13.42 -4.97
CA GLN A 11 1.38 -14.47 -4.00
C GLN A 11 2.84 -14.45 -3.52
N ARG A 12 3.68 -13.58 -4.07
CA ARG A 12 5.05 -13.42 -3.61
C ARG A 12 5.02 -12.92 -2.16
N TYR A 13 5.67 -13.62 -1.27
CA TYR A 13 5.72 -13.37 0.18
C TYR A 13 4.35 -13.39 0.91
N ALA A 14 3.27 -13.87 0.30
CA ALA A 14 1.94 -13.91 0.90
C ALA A 14 1.71 -15.10 1.84
N GLN A 15 2.68 -15.99 1.99
CA GLN A 15 2.57 -17.17 2.85
C GLN A 15 2.85 -16.80 4.30
N TYR A 16 1.99 -17.24 5.20
CA TYR A 16 2.26 -17.18 6.63
C TYR A 16 3.29 -18.21 7.00
N ASP A 17 4.53 -17.79 7.26
CA ASP A 17 5.66 -18.64 7.61
C ASP A 17 6.57 -17.92 8.62
N PRO A 18 6.23 -17.96 9.92
CA PRO A 18 7.01 -17.27 10.94
C PRO A 18 8.43 -17.85 11.11
N GLU A 19 8.63 -19.13 10.82
CA GLU A 19 9.97 -19.74 10.89
C GLU A 19 10.87 -19.20 9.79
N LYS A 20 10.33 -19.06 8.58
CA LYS A 20 11.05 -18.42 7.48
C LYS A 20 11.33 -16.95 7.79
N ALA A 21 10.36 -16.24 8.37
CA ALA A 21 10.55 -14.84 8.76
C ALA A 21 11.70 -14.68 9.75
N ARG A 22 11.79 -15.54 10.80
CA ARG A 22 12.90 -15.53 11.75
C ARG A 22 14.24 -15.77 11.06
N ARG A 23 14.33 -16.79 10.19
CA ARG A 23 15.57 -17.05 9.45
C ARG A 23 16.00 -15.88 8.58
N LEU A 24 15.08 -15.22 7.89
CA LEU A 24 15.39 -14.05 7.08
C LEU A 24 15.84 -12.85 7.91
N LEU A 25 15.30 -12.67 9.11
CA LEU A 25 15.75 -11.66 10.07
C LEU A 25 17.18 -11.99 10.56
N ASP A 26 17.46 -13.27 10.89
CA ASP A 26 18.81 -13.72 11.27
C ASP A 26 19.82 -13.49 10.13
N GLU A 27 19.46 -13.82 8.90
CA GLU A 27 20.28 -13.59 7.69
C GLU A 27 20.52 -12.09 7.42
N ALA A 28 19.59 -11.23 7.82
CA ALA A 28 19.73 -9.78 7.76
C ALA A 28 20.56 -9.18 8.92
N GLY A 29 21.04 -10.00 9.86
CA GLY A 29 21.81 -9.56 11.01
C GLY A 29 20.98 -9.12 12.21
N LEU A 30 19.65 -9.19 12.12
CA LEU A 30 18.74 -8.83 13.21
C LEU A 30 18.56 -10.06 14.12
N VAL A 31 19.32 -10.14 15.19
CA VAL A 31 19.39 -11.29 16.10
C VAL A 31 19.02 -10.86 17.51
N ASP A 32 18.26 -11.66 18.23
CA ASP A 32 18.03 -11.50 19.68
C ASP A 32 19.29 -11.99 20.41
N SER A 33 20.19 -11.07 20.77
CA SER A 33 21.50 -11.36 21.32
C SER A 33 21.53 -11.41 22.84
N ASP A 34 20.59 -10.79 23.53
CA ASP A 34 20.49 -10.75 24.99
C ASP A 34 19.41 -11.71 25.54
N GLY A 35 18.55 -12.24 24.67
CA GLY A 35 17.56 -13.25 25.03
C GLY A 35 16.26 -12.68 25.61
N ASP A 36 15.99 -11.41 25.40
CA ASP A 36 14.77 -10.75 25.90
C ASP A 36 13.54 -10.97 24.98
N GLY A 37 13.77 -11.55 23.79
CA GLY A 37 12.75 -11.84 22.79
C GLY A 37 12.57 -10.75 21.73
N ILE A 38 13.35 -9.68 21.81
CA ILE A 38 13.40 -8.60 20.82
C ILE A 38 14.74 -8.69 20.09
N ARG A 39 14.74 -8.47 18.82
CA ARG A 39 15.94 -8.47 17.98
C ARG A 39 16.63 -7.12 18.02
N GLU A 40 17.95 -7.10 17.89
CA GLU A 40 18.74 -5.88 17.88
C GLU A 40 19.16 -5.49 16.46
N LEU A 41 19.42 -4.18 16.32
CA LEU A 41 20.12 -3.58 15.20
C LEU A 41 21.64 -3.77 15.35
N ASP A 42 22.41 -3.46 14.32
CA ASP A 42 23.89 -3.60 14.31
C ASP A 42 24.59 -2.83 15.44
N ASP A 43 23.97 -1.78 15.96
CA ASP A 43 24.50 -0.97 17.07
C ASP A 43 24.10 -1.51 18.47
N GLY A 44 23.40 -2.64 18.51
CA GLY A 44 22.91 -3.26 19.73
C GLY A 44 21.63 -2.64 20.30
N SER A 45 21.03 -1.69 19.61
CA SER A 45 19.73 -1.15 20.02
C SER A 45 18.58 -2.09 19.61
N PRO A 46 17.48 -2.16 20.39
CA PRO A 46 16.36 -3.02 20.05
C PRO A 46 15.70 -2.61 18.72
N PHE A 47 15.30 -3.58 17.92
CA PHE A 47 14.57 -3.35 16.68
C PHE A 47 13.11 -3.01 16.98
N VAL A 48 12.87 -1.73 17.15
CA VAL A 48 11.57 -1.14 17.50
C VAL A 48 11.08 -0.25 16.39
N PHE A 49 9.79 -0.29 16.09
CA PHE A 49 9.17 0.72 15.23
C PHE A 49 7.71 1.00 15.62
N THR A 50 7.22 2.13 15.15
CA THR A 50 5.88 2.63 15.42
C THR A 50 5.03 2.68 14.15
N VAL A 51 3.81 2.15 14.24
CA VAL A 51 2.78 2.27 13.20
C VAL A 51 1.85 3.41 13.54
N ASP A 52 1.90 4.48 12.76
CA ASP A 52 0.94 5.58 12.87
C ASP A 52 -0.40 5.18 12.25
N VAL A 53 -1.47 5.20 13.03
CA VAL A 53 -2.83 4.80 12.61
C VAL A 53 -3.89 5.75 13.14
N ILE A 54 -4.90 6.03 12.34
CA ILE A 54 -6.01 6.91 12.71
C ILE A 54 -7.15 6.08 13.32
N PRO A 55 -7.81 6.53 14.42
CA PRO A 55 -8.96 5.85 15.00
C PRO A 55 -10.03 5.53 13.96
N GLY A 56 -10.54 4.30 13.98
CA GLY A 56 -11.56 3.83 13.04
C GLY A 56 -11.03 3.44 11.65
N MET A 57 -9.73 3.49 11.42
CA MET A 57 -9.12 3.14 10.15
C MET A 57 -8.33 1.81 10.19
N GLY A 58 -8.90 0.79 10.83
CA GLY A 58 -8.28 -0.53 10.85
C GLY A 58 -7.27 -0.74 11.99
N VAL A 59 -7.47 -0.06 13.12
CA VAL A 59 -6.65 -0.24 14.33
C VAL A 59 -6.53 -1.72 14.71
N ASP A 60 -7.64 -2.48 14.63
CA ASP A 60 -7.65 -3.91 14.96
C ASP A 60 -6.75 -4.72 14.01
N VAL A 61 -6.71 -4.35 12.73
CA VAL A 61 -5.82 -4.99 11.75
C VAL A 61 -4.36 -4.63 12.03
N CYS A 62 -4.09 -3.36 12.35
CA CYS A 62 -2.74 -2.93 12.74
C CYS A 62 -2.26 -3.68 13.98
N GLN A 63 -3.16 -3.89 14.97
CA GLN A 63 -2.83 -4.65 16.18
C GLN A 63 -2.44 -6.09 15.84
N LEU A 64 -3.22 -6.77 14.99
CA LEU A 64 -2.89 -8.14 14.55
C LEU A 64 -1.55 -8.19 13.82
N VAL A 65 -1.26 -7.23 12.96
CA VAL A 65 0.02 -7.17 12.25
C VAL A 65 1.17 -6.94 13.24
N ALA A 66 1.01 -6.02 14.19
CA ALA A 66 2.00 -5.78 15.24
C ALA A 66 2.26 -7.04 16.09
N ASP A 67 1.21 -7.79 16.42
CA ASP A 67 1.34 -9.04 17.18
C ASP A 67 2.10 -10.12 16.38
N TYR A 68 1.90 -10.20 15.06
CA TYR A 68 2.68 -11.10 14.20
C TYR A 68 4.15 -10.68 14.12
N TRP A 69 4.45 -9.38 14.09
CA TRP A 69 5.83 -8.90 14.10
C TRP A 69 6.50 -9.18 15.45
N ARG A 70 5.81 -8.95 16.56
CA ARG A 70 6.34 -9.31 17.90
C ARG A 70 6.62 -10.81 18.03
N ALA A 71 5.77 -11.65 17.42
CA ALA A 71 5.98 -13.09 17.44
C ALA A 71 7.27 -13.56 16.73
N VAL A 72 7.89 -12.71 15.94
CA VAL A 72 9.17 -12.98 15.28
C VAL A 72 10.32 -12.11 15.80
N GLY A 73 10.10 -11.38 16.91
CA GLY A 73 11.13 -10.63 17.62
C GLY A 73 11.25 -9.16 17.21
N ILE A 74 10.23 -8.57 16.62
CA ILE A 74 10.21 -7.14 16.26
C ILE A 74 9.27 -6.41 17.22
N ASP A 75 9.75 -5.40 17.96
CA ASP A 75 8.90 -4.61 18.86
C ASP A 75 8.10 -3.56 18.07
N ALA A 76 6.94 -3.98 17.58
CA ALA A 76 6.05 -3.11 16.82
C ALA A 76 5.01 -2.46 17.72
N ASN A 77 4.96 -1.13 17.72
CA ASN A 77 4.08 -0.33 18.55
C ASN A 77 3.07 0.45 17.71
N LEU A 78 1.88 0.73 18.26
CA LEU A 78 0.87 1.54 17.59
C LEU A 78 0.80 2.94 18.20
N ASN A 79 0.91 3.96 17.36
CA ASN A 79 0.55 5.33 17.71
C ASN A 79 -0.84 5.63 17.13
N ILE A 80 -1.86 5.53 17.98
CA ILE A 80 -3.25 5.78 17.60
C ILE A 80 -3.55 7.25 17.86
N ALA A 81 -3.55 8.07 16.81
CA ALA A 81 -3.73 9.50 16.93
C ALA A 81 -4.68 10.07 15.86
N LEU A 82 -5.26 11.23 16.13
CA LEU A 82 -6.17 11.91 15.22
C LEU A 82 -5.47 12.29 13.92
N ARG A 83 -6.24 12.40 12.87
CA ARG A 83 -5.76 12.75 11.51
C ARG A 83 -4.88 13.99 11.50
N ASP A 84 -5.28 15.04 12.22
CA ASP A 84 -4.56 16.32 12.26
C ASP A 84 -3.18 16.24 12.93
N ILE A 85 -2.91 15.14 13.65
CA ILE A 85 -1.60 14.84 14.25
C ILE A 85 -0.79 13.95 13.31
N VAL A 86 -1.40 12.92 12.75
CA VAL A 86 -0.71 11.89 11.95
C VAL A 86 -0.34 12.40 10.56
N PHE A 87 -1.22 13.19 9.91
CA PHE A 87 -0.98 13.69 8.56
C PHE A 87 0.21 14.64 8.42
N PRO A 88 0.46 15.59 9.34
CA PRO A 88 1.68 16.39 9.31
C PRO A 88 2.95 15.53 9.38
N LYS A 89 2.98 14.51 10.26
CA LYS A 89 4.10 13.56 10.34
C LYS A 89 4.30 12.85 8.98
N TRP A 90 3.21 12.32 8.40
CA TRP A 90 3.25 11.70 7.08
C TRP A 90 3.74 12.69 6.02
N SER A 91 3.20 13.91 5.98
CA SER A 91 3.60 14.95 5.02
C SER A 91 5.04 15.41 5.21
N ASN A 92 5.59 15.31 6.42
CA ASN A 92 6.98 15.68 6.73
C ASN A 92 7.96 14.51 6.61
N GLY A 93 7.50 13.27 6.39
CA GLY A 93 8.35 12.08 6.42
C GLY A 93 8.84 11.71 7.82
N GLU A 94 8.10 12.11 8.86
CA GLU A 94 8.41 11.88 10.27
C GLU A 94 7.67 10.66 10.81
N PHE A 95 7.65 9.58 10.03
CA PHE A 95 7.01 8.30 10.39
C PHE A 95 7.92 7.14 10.02
N GLU A 96 7.78 6.02 10.72
CA GLU A 96 8.44 4.76 10.38
C GLU A 96 7.50 3.91 9.52
N ILE A 97 6.28 3.67 10.01
CA ILE A 97 5.22 3.01 9.25
C ILE A 97 3.95 3.85 9.35
N PHE A 98 3.31 4.06 8.21
CA PHE A 98 2.04 4.77 8.12
C PHE A 98 0.96 3.84 7.62
N TRP A 99 -0.08 3.64 8.42
CA TRP A 99 -1.24 2.85 8.01
C TRP A 99 -2.23 3.70 7.25
N TRP A 100 -2.50 3.32 5.99
CA TRP A 100 -3.46 4.01 5.14
C TRP A 100 -4.14 3.06 4.18
N TRP A 101 -5.21 3.51 3.55
CA TRP A 101 -5.83 2.77 2.46
C TRP A 101 -4.91 2.73 1.24
N SER A 102 -4.67 1.55 0.74
CA SER A 102 -4.04 1.40 -0.56
C SER A 102 -5.08 1.58 -1.65
N TRP A 103 -4.69 2.26 -2.69
CA TRP A 103 -5.48 2.39 -3.89
C TRP A 103 -5.19 1.19 -4.79
N SER A 104 -6.17 0.31 -4.95
CA SER A 104 -6.04 -0.90 -5.77
C SER A 104 -6.45 -0.65 -7.21
N ASP A 105 -6.09 0.47 -7.80
CA ASP A 105 -6.44 0.77 -9.17
C ASP A 105 -5.22 0.82 -10.10
N ASP A 106 -5.48 0.70 -11.38
CA ASP A 106 -4.48 0.77 -12.44
C ASP A 106 -4.26 2.21 -12.93
N SER A 107 -4.73 3.20 -12.17
CA SER A 107 -4.73 4.59 -12.60
C SER A 107 -3.33 5.21 -12.56
N ILE A 108 -2.91 5.74 -13.67
CA ILE A 108 -1.69 6.55 -13.78
C ILE A 108 -1.78 7.81 -12.91
N ALA A 109 -3.00 8.27 -12.57
CA ALA A 109 -3.20 9.40 -11.67
C ALA A 109 -2.71 9.13 -10.23
N LYS A 110 -2.47 7.88 -9.89
CA LYS A 110 -1.90 7.46 -8.59
C LYS A 110 -0.39 7.16 -8.66
N ARG A 111 0.27 7.73 -9.63
CA ARG A 111 1.71 7.53 -9.85
C ARG A 111 2.61 7.80 -8.64
N GLU A 112 2.18 8.68 -7.73
CA GLU A 112 2.87 8.96 -6.47
C GLU A 112 3.03 7.74 -5.56
N GLN A 113 2.24 6.69 -5.78
CA GLN A 113 2.35 5.43 -5.04
C GLN A 113 3.28 4.42 -5.72
N TRP A 114 3.66 4.68 -6.96
CA TRP A 114 4.42 3.74 -7.79
C TRP A 114 5.87 4.15 -7.98
N GLY A 115 6.22 5.43 -7.73
CA GLY A 115 7.54 5.96 -7.93
C GLY A 115 7.73 7.32 -7.28
N ILE A 116 8.90 7.92 -7.48
CA ILE A 116 9.23 9.28 -7.02
C ILE A 116 8.60 10.27 -7.99
N VAL A 117 7.62 11.03 -7.57
CA VAL A 117 6.84 11.88 -8.48
C VAL A 117 6.93 13.37 -8.17
N GLY A 118 7.63 13.74 -7.13
CA GLY A 118 7.80 15.14 -6.77
C GLY A 118 8.33 15.32 -5.35
N PRO A 119 8.63 16.55 -4.97
CA PRO A 119 9.30 16.83 -3.71
C PRO A 119 8.46 16.54 -2.47
N ASN A 120 7.16 16.34 -2.63
CA ASN A 120 6.23 16.17 -1.51
C ASN A 120 5.42 14.86 -1.59
N GLN A 121 5.77 13.92 -2.48
CA GLN A 121 4.96 12.73 -2.74
C GLN A 121 5.76 11.53 -3.25
N PRO A 122 5.50 10.35 -2.79
CA PRO A 122 5.08 10.02 -1.44
C PRO A 122 6.21 10.27 -0.48
N VAL A 123 5.87 10.54 0.73
CA VAL A 123 6.76 11.10 1.75
C VAL A 123 7.85 10.14 2.19
N TRP A 124 7.62 8.85 2.12
CA TRP A 124 8.56 7.81 2.53
C TRP A 124 9.83 7.72 1.64
N HIS A 125 9.85 8.38 0.51
CA HIS A 125 11.04 8.47 -0.34
C HIS A 125 11.42 9.90 -0.71
N ARG A 126 11.16 10.85 0.16
CA ARG A 126 11.41 12.28 -0.06
C ARG A 126 12.82 12.60 -0.54
N ASN A 127 13.82 11.91 -0.03
CA ASN A 127 15.21 12.03 -0.43
C ASN A 127 15.63 10.97 -1.47
N ALA A 128 14.74 10.09 -1.89
CA ALA A 128 15.05 8.97 -2.75
C ALA A 128 15.53 9.38 -4.16
N ALA A 129 15.26 10.63 -4.58
CA ALA A 129 15.81 11.16 -5.83
C ALA A 129 17.36 11.19 -5.86
N THR A 130 17.98 11.30 -4.68
CA THR A 130 19.44 11.33 -4.52
C THR A 130 20.01 10.11 -3.79
N GLU A 131 19.20 9.43 -3.00
CA GLU A 131 19.64 8.40 -2.04
C GLU A 131 18.86 7.07 -2.16
N GLY A 132 17.83 7.05 -2.99
CA GLY A 132 16.94 5.89 -3.13
C GLY A 132 17.58 4.73 -3.88
N PRO A 133 17.06 3.52 -3.68
CA PRO A 133 17.55 2.34 -4.38
C PRO A 133 17.24 2.36 -5.89
N ASP A 134 18.07 1.67 -6.67
CA ASP A 134 17.96 1.64 -8.14
C ASP A 134 16.58 1.23 -8.67
N TRP A 135 15.92 0.27 -7.99
CA TRP A 135 14.58 -0.17 -8.41
C TRP A 135 13.53 0.95 -8.32
N LEU A 136 13.67 1.87 -7.36
CA LEU A 136 12.76 3.00 -7.20
C LEU A 136 12.98 4.04 -8.30
N HIS A 137 14.24 4.27 -8.68
CA HIS A 137 14.59 5.12 -9.84
C HIS A 137 14.09 4.50 -11.15
N GLU A 138 14.20 3.17 -11.31
CA GLU A 138 13.61 2.47 -12.44
C GLU A 138 12.08 2.64 -12.48
N ALA A 139 11.39 2.41 -11.36
CA ALA A 139 9.93 2.58 -11.27
C ALA A 139 9.51 4.02 -11.61
N THR A 140 10.24 5.02 -11.11
CA THR A 140 9.95 6.44 -11.39
C THR A 140 10.07 6.76 -12.87
N ARG A 141 11.16 6.35 -13.52
CA ARG A 141 11.34 6.55 -14.94
C ARG A 141 10.25 5.87 -15.78
N LEU A 142 9.86 4.66 -15.41
CA LEU A 142 8.79 3.93 -16.10
C LEU A 142 7.44 4.63 -15.95
N ILE A 143 7.11 5.17 -14.77
CA ILE A 143 5.85 5.86 -14.54
C ILE A 143 5.79 7.22 -15.26
N GLU A 144 6.92 7.92 -15.39
CA GLU A 144 7.02 9.14 -16.19
C GLU A 144 6.78 8.84 -17.67
N GLU A 145 7.38 7.76 -18.20
CA GLU A 145 7.16 7.32 -19.58
C GLU A 145 5.69 6.96 -19.81
N VAL A 146 5.04 6.24 -18.86
CA VAL A 146 3.61 5.95 -18.92
C VAL A 146 2.77 7.24 -18.94
N GLY A 147 3.18 8.27 -18.20
CA GLY A 147 2.47 9.56 -18.15
C GLY A 147 2.61 10.41 -19.42
N THR A 148 3.58 10.12 -20.27
CA THR A 148 3.89 10.94 -21.46
C THR A 148 3.62 10.25 -22.80
N THR A 149 3.27 8.95 -22.80
CA THR A 149 3.02 8.17 -24.01
C THR A 149 1.52 7.90 -24.22
N VAL A 150 1.11 7.83 -25.48
CA VAL A 150 -0.22 7.32 -25.88
C VAL A 150 -0.15 5.89 -26.41
N ASP A 151 1.04 5.30 -26.51
CA ASP A 151 1.23 3.91 -26.95
C ASP A 151 0.83 2.94 -25.84
N THR A 152 -0.29 2.28 -26.05
CA THR A 152 -0.85 1.31 -25.09
C THR A 152 0.05 0.09 -24.85
N ALA A 153 0.91 -0.28 -25.80
CA ALA A 153 1.85 -1.38 -25.64
C ALA A 153 2.98 -0.98 -24.69
N VAL A 154 3.49 0.25 -24.81
CA VAL A 154 4.47 0.84 -23.88
C VAL A 154 3.88 0.97 -22.49
N VAL A 155 2.67 1.53 -22.36
CA VAL A 155 1.96 1.62 -21.08
C VAL A 155 1.84 0.25 -20.42
N ARG A 156 1.37 -0.76 -21.17
CA ARG A 156 1.20 -2.12 -20.65
C ARG A 156 2.53 -2.72 -20.18
N LYS A 157 3.57 -2.62 -20.98
CA LYS A 157 4.90 -3.14 -20.64
C LYS A 157 5.44 -2.51 -19.35
N ASN A 158 5.37 -1.19 -19.26
CA ASN A 158 5.92 -0.45 -18.14
C ASN A 158 5.12 -0.71 -16.85
N MET A 159 3.78 -0.73 -16.91
CA MET A 159 2.96 -1.04 -15.74
C MET A 159 3.16 -2.47 -15.22
N ILE A 160 3.41 -3.44 -16.11
CA ILE A 160 3.80 -4.79 -15.71
C ILE A 160 5.14 -4.77 -14.98
N ARG A 161 6.14 -4.06 -15.48
CA ARG A 161 7.46 -3.98 -14.84
C ARG A 161 7.39 -3.27 -13.49
N ILE A 162 6.63 -2.17 -13.37
CA ILE A 162 6.40 -1.47 -12.10
C ILE A 162 5.75 -2.42 -11.08
N ARG A 163 4.72 -3.15 -11.47
CA ARG A 163 4.08 -4.18 -10.63
C ARG A 163 5.10 -5.19 -10.11
N ASP A 164 5.98 -5.68 -10.98
CA ASP A 164 6.98 -6.70 -10.62
C ASP A 164 8.02 -6.13 -9.67
N LEU A 165 8.48 -4.91 -9.87
CA LEU A 165 9.36 -4.20 -8.93
C LEU A 165 8.71 -4.06 -7.55
N HIS A 166 7.44 -3.64 -7.49
CA HIS A 166 6.71 -3.52 -6.24
C HIS A 166 6.48 -4.88 -5.55
N ALA A 167 6.25 -5.94 -6.32
CA ALA A 167 6.12 -7.29 -5.76
C ALA A 167 7.45 -7.86 -5.27
N GLU A 168 8.58 -7.41 -5.81
CA GLU A 168 9.91 -7.84 -5.43
C GLU A 168 10.40 -7.11 -4.17
N HIS A 169 10.23 -5.81 -4.11
CA HIS A 169 10.77 -4.95 -3.05
C HIS A 169 9.79 -4.61 -1.94
N MET A 170 8.50 -4.92 -2.12
CA MET A 170 7.44 -4.76 -1.11
C MET A 170 7.42 -3.40 -0.39
N PRO A 171 7.50 -2.26 -1.08
CA PRO A 171 7.49 -0.94 -0.43
C PRO A 171 6.15 -0.65 0.27
N LEU A 172 5.10 -1.37 -0.10
CA LEU A 172 3.77 -1.30 0.48
C LEU A 172 3.35 -2.70 0.93
N LEU A 173 3.06 -2.84 2.23
CA LEU A 173 2.50 -4.07 2.78
C LEU A 173 0.97 -3.98 2.70
N ILE A 174 0.34 -4.93 2.01
CA ILE A 174 -1.11 -5.00 1.86
C ILE A 174 -1.63 -6.23 2.60
N PRO A 175 -2.05 -6.12 3.87
CA PRO A 175 -2.45 -7.28 4.67
C PRO A 175 -3.80 -7.87 4.24
N GLY A 176 -4.56 -7.18 3.41
CA GLY A 176 -5.83 -7.69 2.91
C GLY A 176 -6.60 -6.70 2.05
N PHE A 177 -7.71 -7.19 1.50
CA PHE A 177 -8.65 -6.39 0.71
C PHE A 177 -10.01 -6.41 1.39
N ALA A 178 -10.60 -5.23 1.56
CA ALA A 178 -11.98 -5.10 2.00
C ALA A 178 -12.93 -5.11 0.80
N TYR A 179 -14.01 -5.89 0.92
CA TYR A 179 -15.12 -5.80 -0.03
C TYR A 179 -16.02 -4.62 0.36
N HIS A 180 -16.20 -3.68 -0.54
CA HIS A 180 -17.20 -2.66 -0.38
C HIS A 180 -18.58 -3.24 -0.69
N VAL A 181 -19.37 -3.45 0.35
CA VAL A 181 -20.78 -3.87 0.21
C VAL A 181 -21.64 -2.62 0.08
N TRP A 182 -22.54 -2.62 -0.85
CA TRP A 182 -23.48 -1.54 -1.06
C TRP A 182 -24.86 -2.08 -1.44
N GLY A 183 -25.85 -1.28 -1.19
CA GLY A 183 -27.22 -1.58 -1.58
C GLY A 183 -27.88 -0.36 -2.21
N ALA A 184 -28.80 -0.60 -3.11
CA ALA A 184 -29.64 0.42 -3.69
C ALA A 184 -31.12 -0.01 -3.58
N SER A 185 -32.00 0.95 -3.39
CA SER A 185 -33.44 0.68 -3.43
C SER A 185 -33.83 0.14 -4.81
N THR A 186 -34.69 -0.86 -4.85
CA THR A 186 -35.28 -1.38 -6.10
C THR A 186 -36.11 -0.35 -6.85
N ARG A 187 -36.49 0.73 -6.18
CA ARG A 187 -37.18 1.89 -6.79
C ARG A 187 -36.24 2.78 -7.65
N LEU A 188 -34.93 2.63 -7.48
CA LEU A 188 -33.97 3.37 -8.31
C LEU A 188 -33.73 2.63 -9.62
N GLY A 189 -33.85 3.37 -10.72
CA GLY A 189 -33.45 2.93 -12.05
C GLY A 189 -32.06 3.40 -12.39
N ASN A 190 -31.45 2.74 -13.37
CA ASN A 190 -30.10 3.02 -13.88
C ASN A 190 -28.99 2.89 -12.82
N VAL A 191 -29.20 2.02 -11.83
CA VAL A 191 -28.15 1.67 -10.87
C VAL A 191 -27.24 0.63 -11.52
N PRO A 192 -25.94 0.85 -11.65
CA PRO A 192 -25.03 -0.15 -12.22
C PRO A 192 -25.06 -1.46 -11.44
N ALA A 193 -25.26 -2.58 -12.13
CA ALA A 193 -25.26 -3.91 -11.50
C ALA A 193 -23.87 -4.30 -10.98
N GLU A 194 -22.84 -3.86 -11.68
CA GLU A 194 -21.44 -4.11 -11.33
C GLU A 194 -20.67 -2.80 -11.25
N SER A 195 -19.72 -2.72 -10.31
CA SER A 195 -18.80 -1.59 -10.22
C SER A 195 -17.62 -1.76 -11.18
N THR A 196 -17.91 -1.83 -12.46
CA THR A 196 -16.86 -1.76 -13.47
C THR A 196 -16.62 -0.29 -13.80
N THR A 197 -15.62 0.30 -13.20
CA THR A 197 -15.03 1.50 -13.76
C THR A 197 -14.01 1.04 -14.78
N ALA A 198 -14.20 1.44 -16.02
CA ALA A 198 -13.28 1.10 -17.11
C ALA A 198 -11.86 1.66 -16.87
N ASP A 199 -11.73 2.63 -16.00
CA ASP A 199 -10.49 3.32 -15.60
C ASP A 199 -9.92 2.84 -14.26
N GLY A 200 -10.56 1.86 -13.59
CA GLY A 200 -10.09 1.36 -12.30
C GLY A 200 -10.25 2.30 -11.12
N TYR A 201 -10.77 3.51 -11.32
CA TYR A 201 -10.97 4.47 -10.24
C TYR A 201 -12.11 4.01 -9.33
N ARG A 202 -11.74 3.33 -8.26
CA ARG A 202 -12.64 2.95 -7.17
C ARG A 202 -12.49 3.97 -6.04
N GLY A 203 -12.86 5.20 -6.34
CA GLY A 203 -12.94 6.25 -5.33
C GLY A 203 -13.97 5.91 -4.26
N TRP A 204 -14.03 6.73 -3.24
CA TRP A 204 -15.01 6.69 -2.15
C TRP A 204 -16.46 6.67 -2.62
N SER A 205 -16.70 7.19 -3.81
CA SER A 205 -17.98 7.15 -4.49
C SER A 205 -17.85 6.27 -5.72
N ARG A 206 -18.82 5.42 -5.93
CA ARG A 206 -19.03 4.82 -7.24
C ARG A 206 -19.15 5.93 -8.28
N PRO A 207 -18.78 5.67 -9.53
CA PRO A 207 -19.18 6.52 -10.63
C PRO A 207 -20.68 6.35 -10.89
N ILE A 208 -21.46 6.65 -9.87
CA ILE A 208 -22.89 6.83 -10.02
C ILE A 208 -23.06 8.30 -10.29
N PHE A 209 -23.30 8.63 -11.52
CA PHE A 209 -23.74 9.96 -11.90
C PHE A 209 -25.17 10.10 -11.39
N HIS A 210 -25.36 10.85 -10.31
CA HIS A 210 -26.66 11.01 -9.68
C HIS A 210 -27.70 11.54 -10.67
N GLU A 211 -27.27 12.30 -11.66
CA GLU A 211 -28.08 12.84 -12.75
C GLU A 211 -28.65 11.76 -13.68
N GLN A 212 -28.05 10.58 -13.68
CA GLN A 212 -28.50 9.44 -14.48
C GLN A 212 -29.44 8.50 -13.73
N LEU A 213 -29.58 8.68 -12.41
CA LEU A 213 -30.51 7.89 -11.61
C LEU A 213 -31.93 8.44 -11.77
N TYR A 214 -32.91 7.55 -11.79
CA TYR A 214 -34.33 7.92 -11.77
C TYR A 214 -35.12 7.02 -10.83
N ILE A 215 -36.25 7.53 -10.36
CA ILE A 215 -37.21 6.73 -9.58
C ILE A 215 -38.12 6.00 -10.57
N ARG A 216 -38.18 4.67 -10.46
CA ARG A 216 -39.10 3.86 -11.26
C ARG A 216 -40.53 4.18 -10.85
N SER A 217 -41.39 4.45 -11.82
CA SER A 217 -42.84 4.46 -11.59
C SER A 217 -43.27 3.07 -11.14
N GLN A 218 -44.17 3.06 -10.14
CA GLN A 218 -44.83 1.82 -9.68
C GLN A 218 -45.70 1.25 -10.76
#